data_164778902e0319f6c2644d8db4b2d420
#
_entry.id   164778902e0319f6c2644d8db4b2d420
#
_cell.length_a   1.000
_cell.length_b   1.000
_cell.length_c   1.000
_cell.angle_alpha   90.00
_cell.angle_beta   90.00
_cell.angle_gamma   90.00
#
_symmetry.space_group_name_H-M   'P 1'
#
loop_
_entity.id
_entity.type
_entity.pdbx_description
1 polymer ?
#
loop_
_entity_poly.entity_id
_entity_poly.type
_entity_poly.pdbx_seq_one_letter_code
_entity_poly.pdbx_strand_id
1 'polypeptide(L)'
;MIGRVLGVALVSLIAACASTGAIPTLYDTQERIARYIGSGQYEKEFAAVVVRAQEYMEKRAGVVSKPAIVLDIDETSLSNWPAYRVNGWSRITAGPCDVDRGPCGIRAWQAMATSKALPPTLELARRAEALGVAVFFITGRPPELRDATERNLRQEGYRPAAVVLLPEGKTFESAADFKAPERRKLAEQGYSIIVNMGDQESDLRGGYAEKTFKLPNPVYFLP
;
A
#
# COMPACT_ATOMS: atom_id res chain seq x y z
N MET A 1 -73.36 18.65 -9.09
CA MET A 1 -72.52 17.82 -10.03
C MET A 1 -71.09 17.93 -9.58
N ILE A 2 -70.58 16.86 -8.96
CA ILE A 2 -69.22 16.82 -8.40
C ILE A 2 -68.40 15.92 -9.31
N GLY A 3 -67.48 16.54 -10.07
CA GLY A 3 -66.59 15.80 -10.98
C GLY A 3 -65.43 15.19 -10.19
N ARG A 4 -65.31 13.87 -10.21
CA ARG A 4 -64.18 13.12 -9.70
C ARG A 4 -63.06 13.12 -10.75
N VAL A 5 -61.90 13.71 -10.39
CA VAL A 5 -60.64 13.58 -11.15
C VAL A 5 -59.93 12.30 -10.68
N LEU A 6 -59.83 11.32 -11.54
CA LEU A 6 -58.95 10.12 -11.32
C LEU A 6 -57.52 10.54 -11.61
N GLY A 7 -56.67 10.57 -10.59
CA GLY A 7 -55.24 10.67 -10.76
C GLY A 7 -54.66 9.29 -11.09
N VAL A 8 -54.05 9.15 -12.27
CA VAL A 8 -53.27 7.98 -12.65
C VAL A 8 -51.87 8.13 -12.11
N ALA A 9 -51.53 7.31 -11.12
CA ALA A 9 -50.16 7.23 -10.59
C ALA A 9 -49.31 6.38 -11.54
N LEU A 10 -48.36 7.04 -12.21
CA LEU A 10 -47.36 6.37 -13.05
C LEU A 10 -46.29 5.74 -12.13
N VAL A 11 -46.37 4.41 -11.93
CA VAL A 11 -45.35 3.66 -11.23
C VAL A 11 -44.21 3.40 -12.18
N SER A 12 -43.11 4.16 -12.08
CA SER A 12 -41.88 3.89 -12.82
C SER A 12 -41.18 2.67 -12.19
N LEU A 13 -41.26 1.51 -12.85
CA LEU A 13 -40.43 0.36 -12.55
C LEU A 13 -38.96 0.70 -12.89
N ILE A 14 -38.14 0.96 -11.88
CA ILE A 14 -36.71 0.95 -12.05
C ILE A 14 -36.29 -0.52 -12.14
N ALA A 15 -36.06 -0.98 -13.37
CA ALA A 15 -35.42 -2.27 -13.60
C ALA A 15 -33.98 -2.20 -13.06
N ALA A 16 -33.77 -2.70 -11.85
CA ALA A 16 -32.43 -2.98 -11.34
C ALA A 16 -31.86 -4.10 -12.24
N CYS A 17 -30.97 -3.74 -13.15
CA CYS A 17 -30.12 -4.71 -13.83
C CYS A 17 -29.29 -5.42 -12.77
N ALA A 18 -29.79 -6.55 -12.25
CA ALA A 18 -28.97 -7.51 -11.54
C ALA A 18 -27.91 -8.00 -12.55
N SER A 19 -26.69 -7.52 -12.43
CA SER A 19 -25.58 -8.10 -13.15
C SER A 19 -25.50 -9.56 -12.71
N THR A 20 -25.88 -10.48 -13.59
CA THR A 20 -25.58 -11.89 -13.42
C THR A 20 -24.09 -11.98 -13.22
N GLY A 21 -23.66 -12.41 -12.01
CA GLY A 21 -22.27 -12.42 -11.58
C GLY A 21 -21.40 -13.41 -12.36
N ALA A 22 -21.24 -13.17 -13.66
CA ALA A 22 -20.26 -13.87 -14.46
C ALA A 22 -18.87 -13.51 -13.93
N ILE A 23 -18.07 -14.53 -13.64
CA ILE A 23 -16.66 -14.34 -13.27
C ILE A 23 -15.99 -13.60 -14.43
N PRO A 24 -15.36 -12.42 -14.20
CA PRO A 24 -14.69 -11.69 -15.27
C PRO A 24 -13.52 -12.53 -15.81
N THR A 25 -13.26 -12.42 -17.11
CA THR A 25 -12.07 -13.06 -17.68
C THR A 25 -10.80 -12.41 -17.12
N LEU A 26 -9.67 -13.13 -17.20
CA LEU A 26 -8.38 -12.55 -16.81
C LEU A 26 -8.09 -11.28 -17.63
N TYR A 27 -8.39 -11.30 -18.94
CA TYR A 27 -8.24 -10.15 -19.81
C TYR A 27 -9.05 -8.94 -19.32
N ASP A 28 -10.34 -9.12 -19.01
CA ASP A 28 -11.18 -8.03 -18.49
C ASP A 28 -10.64 -7.46 -17.18
N THR A 29 -10.09 -8.32 -16.32
CA THR A 29 -9.49 -7.91 -15.05
C THR A 29 -8.24 -7.08 -15.28
N GLN A 30 -7.35 -7.53 -16.16
CA GLN A 30 -6.13 -6.81 -16.54
C GLN A 30 -6.45 -5.44 -17.15
N GLU A 31 -7.43 -5.38 -18.05
CA GLU A 31 -7.90 -4.13 -18.65
C GLU A 31 -8.52 -3.16 -17.62
N ARG A 32 -9.22 -3.67 -16.60
CA ARG A 32 -9.73 -2.83 -15.51
C ARG A 32 -8.60 -2.24 -14.68
N ILE A 33 -7.59 -3.03 -14.34
CA ILE A 33 -6.40 -2.56 -13.61
C ILE A 33 -5.67 -1.50 -14.45
N ALA A 34 -5.43 -1.77 -15.72
CA ALA A 34 -4.76 -0.84 -16.63
C ALA A 34 -5.50 0.50 -16.72
N ARG A 35 -6.85 0.48 -16.86
CA ARG A 35 -7.67 1.69 -16.86
C ARG A 35 -7.66 2.42 -15.53
N TYR A 36 -7.77 1.72 -14.41
CA TYR A 36 -7.74 2.32 -13.07
C TYR A 36 -6.45 3.09 -12.83
N ILE A 37 -5.31 2.52 -13.22
CA ILE A 37 -4.01 3.16 -13.10
C ILE A 37 -3.85 4.27 -14.16
N GLY A 38 -4.15 3.97 -15.45
CA GLY A 38 -3.95 4.91 -16.56
C GLY A 38 -4.86 6.12 -16.55
N SER A 39 -5.99 6.08 -15.84
CA SER A 39 -6.90 7.23 -15.65
C SER A 39 -6.46 8.22 -14.57
N GLY A 40 -5.42 7.91 -13.80
CA GLY A 40 -5.02 8.70 -12.63
C GLY A 40 -5.90 8.48 -11.38
N GLN A 41 -6.87 7.56 -11.44
CA GLN A 41 -7.74 7.28 -10.30
C GLN A 41 -6.97 6.65 -9.13
N TYR A 42 -6.03 5.74 -9.44
CA TYR A 42 -5.14 5.14 -8.46
C TYR A 42 -4.34 6.20 -7.71
N GLU A 43 -3.67 7.09 -8.42
CA GLU A 43 -2.85 8.15 -7.84
C GLU A 43 -3.67 9.08 -6.96
N LYS A 44 -4.88 9.43 -7.41
CA LYS A 44 -5.81 10.27 -6.65
C LYS A 44 -6.26 9.60 -5.34
N GLU A 45 -6.65 8.33 -5.39
CA GLU A 45 -7.06 7.59 -4.19
C GLU A 45 -5.89 7.36 -3.24
N PHE A 46 -4.72 7.02 -3.78
CA PHE A 46 -3.48 6.87 -3.02
C PHE A 46 -3.14 8.16 -2.26
N ALA A 47 -3.07 9.28 -2.98
CA ALA A 47 -2.77 10.59 -2.39
C ALA A 47 -3.79 10.99 -1.31
N ALA A 48 -5.07 10.71 -1.52
CA ALA A 48 -6.10 11.00 -0.54
C ALA A 48 -5.93 10.23 0.79
N VAL A 49 -5.40 8.99 0.74
CA VAL A 49 -5.05 8.24 1.96
C VAL A 49 -3.85 8.88 2.65
N VAL A 50 -2.80 9.20 1.90
CA VAL A 50 -1.56 9.78 2.46
C VAL A 50 -1.83 11.14 3.09
N VAL A 51 -2.66 12.00 2.48
CA VAL A 51 -3.06 13.29 3.07
C VAL A 51 -3.69 13.09 4.44
N ARG A 52 -4.62 12.14 4.59
CA ARG A 52 -5.22 11.84 5.90
C ARG A 52 -4.20 11.31 6.93
N ALA A 53 -3.21 10.54 6.47
CA ALA A 53 -2.12 10.06 7.32
C ALA A 53 -1.25 11.23 7.79
N GLN A 54 -0.90 12.13 6.89
CA GLN A 54 -0.12 13.34 7.20
C GLN A 54 -0.84 14.26 8.18
N GLU A 55 -2.11 14.58 7.94
CA GLU A 55 -2.92 15.40 8.85
C GLU A 55 -2.97 14.80 10.26
N TYR A 56 -3.13 13.48 10.35
CA TYR A 56 -3.13 12.79 11.64
C TYR A 56 -1.75 12.85 12.31
N MET A 57 -0.68 12.56 11.57
CA MET A 57 0.70 12.65 12.05
C MET A 57 1.00 14.05 12.60
N GLU A 58 0.68 15.11 11.85
CA GLU A 58 0.94 16.49 12.25
C GLU A 58 0.23 16.88 13.54
N LYS A 59 -1.00 16.40 13.73
CA LYS A 59 -1.77 16.62 14.98
C LYS A 59 -1.16 15.91 16.18
N ARG A 60 -0.46 14.79 15.96
CA ARG A 60 0.05 13.94 17.03
C ARG A 60 1.53 14.13 17.34
N ALA A 61 2.34 14.56 16.37
CA ALA A 61 3.79 14.64 16.48
C ALA A 61 4.30 15.42 17.70
N GLY A 62 3.67 16.56 18.03
CA GLY A 62 4.05 17.38 19.18
C GLY A 62 3.37 17.00 20.50
N VAL A 63 2.51 15.98 20.52
CA VAL A 63 1.69 15.59 21.67
C VAL A 63 2.21 14.34 22.37
N VAL A 64 2.86 13.45 21.64
CA VAL A 64 3.33 12.16 22.16
C VAL A 64 4.85 12.15 22.35
N SER A 65 5.34 11.29 23.23
CA SER A 65 6.77 11.03 23.39
C SER A 65 7.27 10.13 22.27
N LYS A 66 8.49 10.39 21.77
CA LYS A 66 9.14 9.59 20.71
C LYS A 66 8.21 9.23 19.55
N PRO A 67 7.61 10.24 18.85
CA PRO A 67 6.69 9.96 17.77
C PRO A 67 7.37 9.20 16.64
N ALA A 68 6.65 8.23 16.07
CA ALA A 68 7.13 7.43 14.95
C ALA A 68 6.01 7.14 13.95
N ILE A 69 6.38 6.92 12.69
CA ILE A 69 5.52 6.31 11.67
C ILE A 69 6.15 5.00 11.20
N VAL A 70 5.31 4.03 10.88
CA VAL A 70 5.69 2.76 10.27
C VAL A 70 5.09 2.68 8.88
N LEU A 71 5.93 2.44 7.89
CA LEU A 71 5.57 2.34 6.49
C LEU A 71 5.95 0.94 5.96
N ASP A 72 5.08 0.35 5.15
CA ASP A 72 5.48 -0.74 4.27
C ASP A 72 6.29 -0.18 3.09
N ILE A 73 6.89 -1.06 2.29
CA ILE A 73 7.75 -0.67 1.16
C ILE A 73 7.05 -0.85 -0.17
N ASP A 74 6.65 -2.09 -0.53
CA ASP A 74 6.16 -2.45 -1.85
C ASP A 74 4.75 -1.89 -2.07
N GLU A 75 4.53 -1.10 -3.11
CA GLU A 75 3.28 -0.36 -3.40
C GLU A 75 2.80 0.57 -2.27
N THR A 76 3.69 0.84 -1.32
CA THR A 76 3.47 1.80 -0.24
C THR A 76 4.47 2.96 -0.32
N SER A 77 5.74 2.64 -0.39
CA SER A 77 6.84 3.63 -0.45
C SER A 77 7.60 3.58 -1.77
N LEU A 78 7.76 2.39 -2.34
CA LEU A 78 8.40 2.15 -3.63
C LEU A 78 7.41 1.47 -4.58
N SER A 79 7.45 1.88 -5.86
CA SER A 79 6.58 1.33 -6.91
C SER A 79 7.25 0.18 -7.65
N ASN A 80 6.55 -0.96 -7.73
CA ASN A 80 6.96 -2.09 -8.56
C ASN A 80 6.14 -2.20 -9.86
N TRP A 81 5.40 -1.17 -10.24
CA TRP A 81 4.56 -1.15 -11.44
C TRP A 81 5.27 -1.60 -12.73
N PRO A 82 6.55 -1.26 -12.99
CA PRO A 82 7.23 -1.76 -14.18
C PRO A 82 7.24 -3.28 -14.26
N ALA A 83 7.54 -3.96 -13.14
CA ALA A 83 7.56 -5.41 -13.09
C ALA A 83 6.16 -6.03 -13.25
N TYR A 84 5.13 -5.43 -12.66
CA TYR A 84 3.76 -5.94 -12.79
C TYR A 84 3.19 -5.68 -14.19
N ARG A 85 3.47 -4.51 -14.77
CA ARG A 85 2.98 -4.15 -16.10
C ARG A 85 3.47 -5.11 -17.17
N VAL A 86 4.76 -5.44 -17.20
CA VAL A 86 5.32 -6.37 -18.19
C VAL A 86 4.80 -7.79 -18.01
N ASN A 87 4.34 -8.14 -16.82
CA ASN A 87 3.71 -9.42 -16.50
C ASN A 87 2.17 -9.42 -16.69
N GLY A 88 1.61 -8.43 -17.39
CA GLY A 88 0.16 -8.30 -17.55
C GLY A 88 -0.56 -8.10 -16.20
N TRP A 89 0.01 -7.28 -15.33
CA TRP A 89 -0.49 -7.00 -13.96
C TRP A 89 -0.48 -8.23 -13.03
N SER A 90 0.39 -9.19 -13.30
CA SER A 90 0.57 -10.36 -12.42
C SER A 90 1.84 -10.23 -11.58
N ARG A 91 1.77 -10.70 -10.33
CA ARG A 91 2.92 -10.76 -9.43
C ARG A 91 3.63 -12.12 -9.60
N ILE A 92 4.76 -12.13 -10.31
CA ILE A 92 5.64 -13.29 -10.42
C ILE A 92 6.71 -13.20 -9.33
N THR A 93 6.78 -14.20 -8.44
CA THR A 93 7.65 -14.13 -7.25
C THR A 93 9.12 -14.40 -7.59
N ALA A 94 9.41 -15.37 -8.45
CA ALA A 94 10.75 -15.85 -8.75
C ALA A 94 11.08 -15.77 -10.25
N GLY A 95 12.33 -16.01 -10.60
CA GLY A 95 12.83 -15.95 -11.98
C GLY A 95 13.57 -14.64 -12.28
N PRO A 96 14.18 -14.55 -13.47
CA PRO A 96 14.86 -13.33 -13.92
C PRO A 96 13.86 -12.18 -14.12
N CYS A 97 14.38 -10.98 -14.30
CA CYS A 97 13.56 -9.81 -14.62
C CYS A 97 14.04 -9.15 -15.90
N ASP A 98 13.15 -9.09 -16.89
CA ASP A 98 13.28 -8.27 -18.08
C ASP A 98 12.05 -7.35 -18.16
N VAL A 99 12.22 -6.09 -17.82
CA VAL A 99 11.10 -5.12 -17.76
C VAL A 99 10.64 -4.63 -19.14
N ASP A 100 11.42 -4.92 -20.19
CA ASP A 100 11.10 -4.52 -21.57
C ASP A 100 10.29 -5.60 -22.29
N ARG A 101 10.60 -6.88 -22.02
CA ARG A 101 10.03 -8.03 -22.73
C ARG A 101 9.24 -8.99 -21.85
N GLY A 102 9.54 -9.01 -20.55
CA GLY A 102 9.00 -9.98 -19.60
C GLY A 102 9.56 -11.41 -19.80
N PRO A 103 9.29 -12.31 -18.84
CA PRO A 103 8.71 -12.01 -17.54
C PRO A 103 9.69 -11.29 -16.59
N CYS A 104 9.15 -10.68 -15.54
CA CYS A 104 9.95 -10.05 -14.51
C CYS A 104 9.58 -10.59 -13.12
N GLY A 105 10.49 -11.38 -12.52
CA GLY A 105 10.36 -11.85 -11.15
C GLY A 105 10.54 -10.71 -10.15
N ILE A 106 9.61 -10.56 -9.20
CA ILE A 106 9.62 -9.42 -8.27
C ILE A 106 10.89 -9.37 -7.40
N ARG A 107 11.45 -10.51 -7.01
CA ARG A 107 12.70 -10.55 -6.24
C ARG A 107 13.89 -10.05 -7.05
N ALA A 108 13.97 -10.43 -8.32
CA ALA A 108 15.02 -9.94 -9.21
C ALA A 108 14.87 -8.43 -9.47
N TRP A 109 13.64 -7.94 -9.66
CA TRP A 109 13.34 -6.51 -9.75
C TRP A 109 13.79 -5.74 -8.50
N GLN A 110 13.42 -6.21 -7.31
CA GLN A 110 13.78 -5.60 -6.03
C GLN A 110 15.31 -5.57 -5.81
N ALA A 111 16.02 -6.61 -6.26
CA ALA A 111 17.48 -6.69 -6.20
C ALA A 111 18.17 -5.63 -7.07
N MET A 112 17.55 -5.18 -8.17
CA MET A 112 18.08 -4.09 -9.01
C MET A 112 18.12 -2.75 -8.29
N ALA A 113 17.30 -2.54 -7.25
CA ALA A 113 17.20 -1.31 -6.45
C ALA A 113 16.88 -0.07 -7.33
N THR A 114 15.96 -0.21 -8.27
CA THR A 114 15.58 0.83 -9.24
C THR A 114 14.12 1.26 -9.13
N SER A 115 13.38 0.69 -8.17
CA SER A 115 11.98 1.07 -7.89
C SER A 115 11.90 2.54 -7.51
N LYS A 116 10.98 3.28 -8.15
CA LYS A 116 10.79 4.70 -7.87
C LYS A 116 9.95 4.91 -6.62
N ALA A 117 10.26 5.97 -5.88
CA ALA A 117 9.42 6.41 -4.77
C ALA A 117 8.01 6.73 -5.25
N LEU A 118 7.02 6.39 -4.43
CA LEU A 118 5.66 6.91 -4.57
C LEU A 118 5.64 8.32 -3.97
N PRO A 119 5.47 9.37 -4.79
CA PRO A 119 5.72 10.75 -4.35
C PRO A 119 4.93 11.17 -3.11
N PRO A 120 3.62 10.82 -2.92
CA PRO A 120 2.92 11.20 -1.71
C PRO A 120 3.54 10.60 -0.44
N THR A 121 3.96 9.34 -0.46
CA THR A 121 4.59 8.68 0.70
C THR A 121 5.98 9.28 1.00
N LEU A 122 6.75 9.62 -0.03
CA LEU A 122 8.03 10.29 0.16
C LEU A 122 7.85 11.65 0.83
N GLU A 123 6.83 12.42 0.43
CA GLU A 123 6.52 13.71 1.05
C GLU A 123 6.09 13.55 2.51
N LEU A 124 5.23 12.56 2.81
CA LEU A 124 4.88 12.20 4.19
C LEU A 124 6.14 11.90 5.03
N ALA A 125 7.06 11.10 4.50
CA ALA A 125 8.30 10.74 5.21
C ALA A 125 9.18 11.97 5.47
N ARG A 126 9.37 12.85 4.48
CA ARG A 126 10.10 14.12 4.64
C ARG A 126 9.45 15.04 5.66
N ARG A 127 8.12 15.10 5.64
CA ARG A 127 7.37 15.90 6.62
C ARG A 127 7.50 15.32 8.03
N ALA A 128 7.51 13.99 8.16
CA ALA A 128 7.79 13.31 9.43
C ALA A 128 9.17 13.70 9.99
N GLU A 129 10.21 13.59 9.16
CA GLU A 129 11.57 13.98 9.53
C GLU A 129 11.64 15.44 9.99
N ALA A 130 11.03 16.38 9.25
CA ALA A 130 10.99 17.80 9.58
C ALA A 130 10.32 18.08 10.94
N LEU A 131 9.43 17.20 11.38
CA LEU A 131 8.73 17.28 12.68
C LEU A 131 9.41 16.46 13.80
N GLY A 132 10.56 15.85 13.52
CA GLY A 132 11.25 14.97 14.49
C GLY A 132 10.53 13.64 14.71
N VAL A 133 9.67 13.21 13.80
CA VAL A 133 8.99 11.91 13.82
C VAL A 133 9.88 10.87 13.18
N ALA A 134 10.20 9.79 13.88
CA ALA A 134 11.02 8.70 13.35
C ALA A 134 10.27 7.92 12.25
N VAL A 135 10.96 7.61 11.15
CA VAL A 135 10.39 6.84 10.03
C VAL A 135 10.97 5.44 10.04
N PHE A 136 10.14 4.45 10.29
CA PHE A 136 10.50 3.03 10.24
C PHE A 136 9.86 2.35 9.02
N PHE A 137 10.60 1.44 8.41
CA PHE A 137 10.06 0.57 7.37
C PHE A 137 10.01 -0.86 7.87
N ILE A 138 8.85 -1.54 7.73
CA ILE A 138 8.69 -2.96 8.03
C ILE A 138 8.12 -3.64 6.79
N THR A 139 8.93 -4.51 6.16
CA THR A 139 8.62 -5.09 4.84
C THR A 139 8.68 -6.61 4.84
N GLY A 140 7.83 -7.24 4.01
CA GLY A 140 7.88 -8.66 3.72
C GLY A 140 9.02 -9.07 2.77
N ARG A 141 9.93 -8.16 2.41
CA ARG A 141 11.11 -8.52 1.61
C ARG A 141 12.02 -9.46 2.40
N PRO A 142 12.59 -10.48 1.77
CA PRO A 142 13.49 -11.41 2.44
C PRO A 142 14.85 -10.78 2.77
N PRO A 143 15.60 -11.33 3.74
CA PRO A 143 16.80 -10.73 4.30
C PRO A 143 17.92 -10.55 3.28
N GLU A 144 18.02 -11.38 2.26
CA GLU A 144 19.01 -11.27 1.18
C GLU A 144 18.84 -9.99 0.33
N LEU A 145 17.68 -9.34 0.40
CA LEU A 145 17.41 -8.08 -0.29
C LEU A 145 17.71 -6.85 0.57
N ARG A 146 18.29 -6.99 1.77
CA ARG A 146 18.54 -5.87 2.69
C ARG A 146 19.30 -4.73 2.02
N ASP A 147 20.50 -5.02 1.49
CA ASP A 147 21.37 -4.00 0.92
C ASP A 147 20.72 -3.30 -0.29
N ALA A 148 20.04 -4.06 -1.14
CA ALA A 148 19.32 -3.51 -2.28
C ALA A 148 18.15 -2.63 -1.83
N THR A 149 17.40 -3.06 -0.82
CA THR A 149 16.26 -2.32 -0.27
C THR A 149 16.69 -1.00 0.36
N GLU A 150 17.69 -1.04 1.22
CA GLU A 150 18.19 0.17 1.88
C GLU A 150 18.85 1.13 0.89
N ARG A 151 19.59 0.61 -0.11
CA ARG A 151 20.15 1.42 -1.18
C ARG A 151 19.05 2.11 -1.98
N ASN A 152 17.99 1.39 -2.37
CA ASN A 152 16.88 1.95 -3.16
C ASN A 152 16.13 3.04 -2.37
N LEU A 153 15.80 2.79 -1.11
CA LEU A 153 15.15 3.81 -0.26
C LEU A 153 16.00 5.09 -0.17
N ARG A 154 17.31 4.96 0.07
CA ARG A 154 18.21 6.11 0.15
C ARG A 154 18.34 6.86 -1.18
N GLN A 155 18.45 6.14 -2.32
CA GLN A 155 18.52 6.74 -3.66
C GLN A 155 17.27 7.54 -4.02
N GLU A 156 16.11 7.08 -3.58
CA GLU A 156 14.83 7.76 -3.79
C GLU A 156 14.55 8.89 -2.78
N GLY A 157 15.45 9.08 -1.79
CA GLY A 157 15.40 10.21 -0.86
C GLY A 157 14.76 9.94 0.49
N TYR A 158 14.49 8.68 0.83
CA TYR A 158 14.07 8.30 2.19
C TYR A 158 15.26 8.26 3.15
N ARG A 159 15.02 8.61 4.41
CA ARG A 159 16.00 8.55 5.52
C ARG A 159 15.43 7.72 6.67
N PRO A 160 15.44 6.38 6.56
CA PRO A 160 14.87 5.52 7.58
C PRO A 160 15.63 5.60 8.90
N ALA A 161 14.90 5.62 10.02
CA ALA A 161 15.47 5.35 11.34
C ALA A 161 15.90 3.87 11.45
N ALA A 162 15.10 2.96 10.85
CA ALA A 162 15.49 1.57 10.61
C ALA A 162 14.65 0.94 9.49
N VAL A 163 15.18 -0.13 8.88
CA VAL A 163 14.51 -0.98 7.91
C VAL A 163 14.48 -2.42 8.45
N VAL A 164 13.29 -2.96 8.65
CA VAL A 164 13.08 -4.31 9.17
C VAL A 164 12.55 -5.19 8.04
N LEU A 165 13.32 -6.21 7.68
CA LEU A 165 12.99 -7.23 6.69
C LEU A 165 12.58 -8.53 7.40
N LEU A 166 12.01 -9.47 6.64
CA LEU A 166 11.75 -10.81 7.15
C LEU A 166 13.02 -11.41 7.79
N PRO A 167 12.91 -12.12 8.91
CA PRO A 167 14.04 -12.82 9.51
C PRO A 167 14.43 -14.04 8.67
N GLU A 168 15.71 -14.36 8.67
CA GLU A 168 16.26 -15.49 7.96
C GLU A 168 15.62 -16.82 8.41
N GLY A 169 15.31 -17.69 7.43
CA GLY A 169 14.80 -19.04 7.67
C GLY A 169 13.40 -19.12 8.28
N LYS A 170 12.67 -18.00 8.38
CA LYS A 170 11.30 -17.99 8.91
C LYS A 170 10.28 -17.80 7.81
N THR A 171 9.18 -18.53 7.96
CA THR A 171 7.96 -18.38 7.16
C THR A 171 6.81 -17.97 8.07
N PHE A 172 5.86 -17.23 7.54
CA PHE A 172 4.69 -16.73 8.26
C PHE A 172 3.44 -17.02 7.42
N GLU A 173 2.33 -17.34 8.07
CA GLU A 173 1.05 -17.55 7.40
C GLU A 173 0.47 -16.22 6.88
N SER A 174 0.74 -15.14 7.62
CA SER A 174 0.33 -13.78 7.29
C SER A 174 1.48 -12.80 7.52
N ALA A 175 1.55 -11.74 6.73
CA ALA A 175 2.49 -10.65 6.99
C ALA A 175 2.25 -10.00 8.36
N ALA A 176 1.04 -10.04 8.89
CA ALA A 176 0.72 -9.54 10.23
C ALA A 176 1.47 -10.28 11.33
N ASP A 177 1.71 -11.60 11.18
CA ASP A 177 2.39 -12.44 12.18
C ASP A 177 3.85 -12.03 12.36
N PHE A 178 4.42 -11.37 11.36
CA PHE A 178 5.75 -10.76 11.42
C PHE A 178 5.68 -9.27 11.78
N LYS A 179 4.85 -8.49 11.08
CA LYS A 179 4.88 -7.02 11.19
C LYS A 179 4.37 -6.50 12.54
N ALA A 180 3.34 -7.15 13.12
CA ALA A 180 2.81 -6.73 14.43
C ALA A 180 3.83 -6.92 15.58
N PRO A 181 4.54 -8.07 15.70
CA PRO A 181 5.64 -8.20 16.65
C PRO A 181 6.75 -7.15 16.50
N GLU A 182 7.09 -6.77 15.25
CA GLU A 182 8.11 -5.74 15.03
C GLU A 182 7.63 -4.35 15.48
N ARG A 183 6.35 -3.99 15.23
CA ARG A 183 5.76 -2.77 15.81
C ARG A 183 5.72 -2.82 17.32
N ARG A 184 5.44 -3.99 17.93
CA ARG A 184 5.49 -4.16 19.38
C ARG A 184 6.87 -3.84 19.95
N LYS A 185 7.95 -4.34 19.32
CA LYS A 185 9.32 -4.04 19.74
C LYS A 185 9.61 -2.54 19.71
N LEU A 186 9.13 -1.81 18.70
CA LEU A 186 9.27 -0.35 18.65
C LEU A 186 8.51 0.33 19.80
N ALA A 187 7.30 -0.13 20.12
CA ALA A 187 6.53 0.39 21.25
C ALA A 187 7.23 0.10 22.59
N GLU A 188 7.80 -1.09 22.77
CA GLU A 188 8.59 -1.47 23.95
C GLU A 188 9.88 -0.62 24.11
N GLN A 189 10.42 -0.11 22.98
CA GLN A 189 11.52 0.88 22.97
C GLN A 189 11.07 2.31 23.28
N GLY A 190 9.76 2.50 23.56
CA GLY A 190 9.15 3.76 23.92
C GLY A 190 8.71 4.63 22.75
N TYR A 191 8.69 4.12 21.52
CA TYR A 191 8.12 4.84 20.39
C TYR A 191 6.58 4.84 20.42
N SER A 192 6.01 6.02 20.24
CA SER A 192 4.56 6.16 19.96
C SER A 192 4.36 6.09 18.45
N ILE A 193 3.94 4.91 17.95
CA ILE A 193 3.67 4.74 16.52
C ILE A 193 2.33 5.40 16.20
N ILE A 194 2.37 6.65 15.74
CA ILE A 194 1.16 7.45 15.47
C ILE A 194 0.51 7.10 14.13
N VAL A 195 1.29 6.64 13.14
CA VAL A 195 0.81 6.19 11.84
C VAL A 195 1.44 4.84 11.49
N ASN A 196 0.61 3.89 11.05
CA ASN A 196 1.04 2.69 10.36
C ASN A 196 0.34 2.64 9.00
N MET A 197 1.09 2.61 7.90
CA MET A 197 0.56 2.69 6.54
C MET A 197 1.12 1.57 5.66
N GLY A 198 0.23 0.92 4.90
CA GLY A 198 0.56 -0.16 4.00
C GLY A 198 -0.54 -0.41 2.97
N ASP A 199 -0.23 -1.17 1.93
CA ASP A 199 -1.13 -1.50 0.83
C ASP A 199 -1.86 -2.84 1.02
N GLN A 200 -1.52 -3.62 2.07
CA GLN A 200 -2.20 -4.86 2.44
C GLN A 200 -2.86 -4.74 3.83
N GLU A 201 -4.00 -5.40 4.03
CA GLU A 201 -4.63 -5.47 5.36
C GLU A 201 -3.70 -6.13 6.40
N SER A 202 -2.88 -7.09 5.96
CA SER A 202 -1.88 -7.76 6.79
C SER A 202 -0.77 -6.82 7.29
N ASP A 203 -0.49 -5.71 6.61
CA ASP A 203 0.43 -4.68 7.10
C ASP A 203 -0.09 -3.95 8.34
N LEU A 204 -1.40 -3.88 8.47
CA LEU A 204 -2.09 -3.00 9.41
C LEU A 204 -2.61 -3.73 10.65
N ARG A 205 -2.89 -5.04 10.53
CA ARG A 205 -3.42 -5.86 11.62
C ARG A 205 -2.42 -6.04 12.76
N GLY A 206 -2.94 -6.37 13.95
CA GLY A 206 -2.16 -6.74 15.13
C GLY A 206 -1.77 -5.59 16.04
N GLY A 207 -2.25 -4.36 15.81
CA GLY A 207 -2.13 -3.23 16.74
C GLY A 207 -0.76 -2.56 16.78
N TYR A 208 -0.46 -1.95 17.92
CA TYR A 208 0.77 -1.19 18.23
C TYR A 208 0.96 0.09 17.42
N ALA A 209 -0.11 0.62 16.81
CA ALA A 209 -0.14 1.94 16.21
C ALA A 209 -1.45 2.64 16.59
N GLU A 210 -1.41 3.97 16.77
CA GLU A 210 -2.61 4.75 17.10
C GLU A 210 -3.61 4.73 15.94
N LYS A 211 -3.12 4.83 14.70
CA LYS A 211 -3.98 4.82 13.51
C LYS A 211 -3.32 4.13 12.33
N THR A 212 -4.15 3.38 11.60
CA THR A 212 -3.74 2.67 10.39
C THR A 212 -4.33 3.31 9.14
N PHE A 213 -3.59 3.24 8.02
CA PHE A 213 -3.98 3.81 6.75
C PHE A 213 -3.75 2.80 5.63
N LYS A 214 -4.84 2.31 5.03
CA LYS A 214 -4.83 1.34 3.95
C LYS A 214 -4.74 2.05 2.61
N LEU A 215 -3.67 1.76 1.87
CA LEU A 215 -3.46 2.24 0.50
C LEU A 215 -4.13 1.32 -0.53
N PRO A 216 -4.54 1.82 -1.69
CA PRO A 216 -5.07 0.97 -2.76
C PRO A 216 -3.97 0.08 -3.34
N ASN A 217 -4.31 -1.18 -3.62
CA ASN A 217 -3.51 -2.08 -4.45
C ASN A 217 -4.45 -2.99 -5.25
N PRO A 218 -4.56 -2.82 -6.57
CA PRO A 218 -5.43 -3.62 -7.42
C PRO A 218 -4.75 -4.88 -7.99
N VAL A 219 -3.45 -5.11 -7.71
CA VAL A 219 -2.65 -6.11 -8.41
C VAL A 219 -2.55 -7.44 -7.67
N TYR A 220 -2.33 -7.39 -6.37
CA TYR A 220 -2.13 -8.61 -5.58
C TYR A 220 -2.70 -8.49 -4.17
N PHE A 221 -2.86 -9.65 -3.55
CA PHE A 221 -3.23 -9.79 -2.15
C PHE A 221 -2.16 -10.61 -1.43
N LEU A 222 -1.78 -10.18 -0.23
CA LEU A 222 -0.94 -10.93 0.71
C LEU A 222 -1.69 -11.09 2.03
N PRO A 223 -1.92 -12.33 2.52
CA PRO A 223 -2.68 -12.62 3.73
C PRO A 223 -2.03 -12.07 5.00
#